data_1ceca4fba0461325decf425ae56fa8f7
#
_entry.id   1ceca4fba0461325decf425ae56fa8f7
#
_cell.length_a   1.000
_cell.length_b   1.000
_cell.length_c   1.000
_cell.angle_alpha   90.00
_cell.angle_beta   90.00
_cell.angle_gamma   90.00
#
_symmetry.space_group_name_H-M   'P 1'
#
loop_
_entity.id
_entity.type
_entity.pdbx_description
1 polymer ?
#
loop_
_entity_poly.entity_id
_entity_poly.type
_entity_poly.pdbx_seq_one_letter_code
_entity_poly.pdbx_strand_id
1 'polypeptide(L)'
;MKKLLLLILFTFLPFSLNADSNLDKILSSGVLKVGTTGDWDPMTVKDPATNKYKGFDIDVMNQLAKDMGVKIEFVPAEWKTIVSGITSARYDISTSVTKTPKRAEVAGFTDTYYKYATV
;
A
#
# COMPACT_ATOMS: atom_id res chain seq x y z
N MET A 1 -2.35 -63.17 24.76
CA MET A 1 -2.14 -61.74 25.00
C MET A 1 -2.06 -61.01 23.68
N LYS A 2 -3.15 -60.38 23.31
CA LYS A 2 -3.22 -59.66 22.04
C LYS A 2 -2.77 -58.22 22.26
N LYS A 3 -1.61 -57.85 21.71
CA LYS A 3 -1.12 -56.46 21.72
C LYS A 3 -1.89 -55.69 20.63
N LEU A 4 -2.79 -54.82 21.09
CA LEU A 4 -3.51 -53.89 20.22
C LEU A 4 -2.57 -52.73 19.84
N LEU A 5 -2.03 -52.78 18.60
CA LEU A 5 -1.21 -51.72 18.03
C LEU A 5 -2.14 -50.62 17.51
N LEU A 6 -2.31 -49.58 18.31
CA LEU A 6 -3.09 -48.42 17.94
C LEU A 6 -2.27 -47.57 16.92
N LEU A 7 -2.54 -47.72 15.64
CA LEU A 7 -1.92 -46.95 14.58
C LEU A 7 -2.60 -45.57 14.53
N ILE A 8 -1.99 -44.57 15.19
CA ILE A 8 -2.41 -43.20 15.11
C ILE A 8 -1.98 -42.69 13.73
N LEU A 9 -2.91 -42.69 12.79
CA LEU A 9 -2.75 -42.07 11.49
C LEU A 9 -2.86 -40.55 11.65
N PHE A 10 -1.71 -39.91 11.83
CA PHE A 10 -1.62 -38.44 11.84
C PHE A 10 -1.85 -37.97 10.42
N THR A 11 -3.08 -37.62 10.09
CA THR A 11 -3.41 -36.95 8.82
C THR A 11 -2.79 -35.56 8.85
N PHE A 12 -1.63 -35.41 8.21
CA PHE A 12 -1.06 -34.12 7.85
C PHE A 12 -2.02 -33.44 6.86
N LEU A 13 -2.95 -32.64 7.38
CA LEU A 13 -3.65 -31.67 6.56
C LEU A 13 -2.64 -30.58 6.19
N PRO A 14 -2.39 -30.36 4.90
CA PRO A 14 -1.58 -29.21 4.49
C PRO A 14 -2.36 -27.94 4.88
N PHE A 15 -1.94 -27.30 5.95
CA PHE A 15 -2.35 -25.93 6.25
C PHE A 15 -1.71 -25.06 5.16
N SER A 16 -2.45 -24.82 4.08
CA SER A 16 -2.08 -23.80 3.10
C SER A 16 -2.21 -22.45 3.79
N LEU A 17 -1.10 -21.96 4.36
CA LEU A 17 -0.94 -20.57 4.77
C LEU A 17 -0.92 -19.74 3.47
N ASN A 18 -2.09 -19.43 2.94
CA ASN A 18 -2.21 -18.37 1.95
C ASN A 18 -1.97 -17.05 2.70
N ALA A 19 -0.75 -16.54 2.63
CA ALA A 19 -0.50 -15.16 3.03
C ALA A 19 -1.21 -14.28 1.99
N ASP A 20 -2.32 -13.68 2.38
CA ASP A 20 -3.03 -12.72 1.53
C ASP A 20 -2.06 -11.61 1.11
N SER A 21 -1.96 -11.36 -0.18
CA SER A 21 -1.18 -10.25 -0.69
C SER A 21 -1.79 -8.92 -0.24
N ASN A 22 -1.02 -7.84 -0.25
CA ASN A 22 -1.58 -6.51 0.05
C ASN A 22 -2.70 -6.14 -0.93
N LEU A 23 -2.59 -6.58 -2.18
CA LEU A 23 -3.65 -6.37 -3.18
C LEU A 23 -4.96 -7.10 -2.76
N ASP A 24 -4.88 -8.35 -2.32
CA ASP A 24 -6.05 -9.09 -1.86
C ASP A 24 -6.72 -8.40 -0.65
N LYS A 25 -5.93 -7.86 0.27
CA LYS A 25 -6.43 -7.07 1.41
C LYS A 25 -7.15 -5.81 0.97
N ILE A 26 -6.59 -5.06 0.01
CA ILE A 26 -7.22 -3.86 -0.56
C ILE A 26 -8.55 -4.22 -1.22
N LEU A 27 -8.55 -5.24 -2.08
CA LEU A 27 -9.75 -5.67 -2.81
C LEU A 27 -10.83 -6.20 -1.86
N SER A 28 -10.48 -6.98 -0.85
CA SER A 28 -11.43 -7.53 0.12
C SER A 28 -11.97 -6.47 1.08
N SER A 29 -11.15 -5.50 1.50
CA SER A 29 -11.61 -4.37 2.34
C SER A 29 -12.40 -3.34 1.55
N GLY A 30 -12.21 -3.27 0.24
CA GLY A 30 -12.81 -2.27 -0.64
C GLY A 30 -12.26 -0.86 -0.44
N VAL A 31 -11.07 -0.71 0.16
CA VAL A 31 -10.45 0.59 0.45
C VAL A 31 -8.96 0.56 0.09
N LEU A 32 -8.52 1.54 -0.70
CA LEU A 32 -7.12 1.85 -0.97
C LEU A 32 -6.68 3.01 -0.07
N LYS A 33 -5.74 2.78 0.83
CA LYS A 33 -5.15 3.82 1.68
C LYS A 33 -3.90 4.39 1.01
N VAL A 34 -3.89 5.71 0.82
CA VAL A 34 -2.81 6.43 0.13
C VAL A 34 -2.15 7.41 1.08
N GLY A 35 -0.89 7.18 1.41
CA GLY A 35 -0.07 8.12 2.20
C GLY A 35 0.37 9.30 1.33
N THR A 36 0.08 10.53 1.79
CA THR A 36 0.47 11.76 1.08
C THR A 36 0.81 12.88 2.05
N THR A 37 1.78 13.72 1.69
CA THR A 37 2.22 14.84 2.54
C THR A 37 1.31 16.05 2.40
N GLY A 38 0.76 16.27 1.20
CA GLY A 38 -0.14 17.40 0.95
C GLY A 38 0.53 18.77 0.91
N ASP A 39 1.84 18.83 0.72
CA ASP A 39 2.66 20.05 0.73
C ASP A 39 3.58 20.21 -0.47
N TRP A 40 3.31 19.46 -1.56
CA TRP A 40 4.10 19.52 -2.78
C TRP A 40 3.25 19.89 -4.01
N ASP A 41 3.08 21.18 -4.23
CA ASP A 41 2.38 21.74 -5.40
C ASP A 41 3.22 21.56 -6.69
N PRO A 42 2.63 21.13 -7.81
CA PRO A 42 1.21 20.83 -8.06
C PRO A 42 0.85 19.35 -7.87
N MET A 43 1.73 18.53 -7.29
CA MET A 43 1.56 17.08 -7.22
C MET A 43 0.55 16.68 -6.13
N THR A 44 0.73 17.21 -4.93
CA THR A 44 -0.15 16.93 -3.80
C THR A 44 -0.24 18.15 -2.89
N VAL A 45 -1.44 18.69 -2.76
CA VAL A 45 -1.73 19.87 -1.93
C VAL A 45 -2.91 19.57 -1.03
N LYS A 46 -2.77 19.84 0.26
CA LYS A 46 -3.88 19.79 1.20
C LYS A 46 -4.46 21.18 1.39
N ASP A 47 -5.73 21.34 1.09
CA ASP A 47 -6.46 22.57 1.33
C ASP A 47 -6.73 22.71 2.84
N PRO A 48 -6.21 23.74 3.52
CA PRO A 48 -6.37 23.90 4.96
C PRO A 48 -7.79 24.24 5.39
N ALA A 49 -8.60 24.82 4.50
CA ALA A 49 -9.99 25.20 4.79
C ALA A 49 -10.93 24.01 4.76
N THR A 50 -10.70 23.09 3.81
CA THR A 50 -11.57 21.93 3.57
C THR A 50 -10.97 20.59 4.00
N ASN A 51 -9.68 20.56 4.33
CA ASN A 51 -8.88 19.36 4.59
C ASN A 51 -8.86 18.35 3.43
N LYS A 52 -9.28 18.76 2.24
CA LYS A 52 -9.25 17.92 1.03
C LYS A 52 -7.91 18.00 0.33
N TYR A 53 -7.51 16.88 -0.26
CA TYR A 53 -6.32 16.82 -1.10
C TYR A 53 -6.68 17.09 -2.56
N LYS A 54 -5.76 17.74 -3.27
CA LYS A 54 -5.82 18.01 -4.72
C LYS A 54 -4.43 17.95 -5.32
N GLY A 55 -4.34 17.82 -6.63
CA GLY A 55 -3.10 17.80 -7.38
C GLY A 55 -3.00 16.61 -8.32
N PHE A 56 -1.94 16.59 -9.13
CA PHE A 56 -1.73 15.57 -10.15
C PHE A 56 -1.71 14.15 -9.57
N ASP A 57 -0.92 13.92 -8.55
CA ASP A 57 -0.83 12.60 -7.91
C ASP A 57 -2.15 12.19 -7.24
N ILE A 58 -2.90 13.15 -6.73
CA ILE A 58 -4.22 12.89 -6.14
C ILE A 58 -5.19 12.41 -7.22
N ASP A 59 -5.17 13.01 -8.41
CA ASP A 59 -6.00 12.59 -9.52
C ASP A 59 -5.61 11.20 -10.04
N VAL A 60 -4.30 10.92 -10.13
CA VAL A 60 -3.78 9.59 -10.49
C VAL A 60 -4.26 8.52 -9.49
N MET A 61 -4.20 8.79 -8.19
CA MET A 61 -4.63 7.84 -7.16
C MET A 61 -6.15 7.65 -7.14
N ASN A 62 -6.93 8.71 -7.37
CA ASN A 62 -8.38 8.60 -7.53
C ASN A 62 -8.74 7.72 -8.75
N GLN A 63 -8.04 7.88 -9.86
CA GLN A 63 -8.25 7.04 -11.05
C GLN A 63 -7.87 5.60 -10.77
N LEU A 64 -6.75 5.35 -10.11
CA LEU A 64 -6.33 4.01 -9.70
C LEU A 64 -7.38 3.31 -8.84
N ALA A 65 -7.88 3.98 -7.80
CA ALA A 65 -8.92 3.41 -6.92
C ALA A 65 -10.21 3.11 -7.70
N LYS A 66 -10.59 3.98 -8.64
CA LYS A 66 -11.74 3.78 -9.52
C LYS A 66 -11.55 2.54 -10.41
N ASP A 67 -10.38 2.39 -11.02
CA ASP A 67 -10.07 1.24 -11.89
C ASP A 67 -10.02 -0.07 -11.10
N MET A 68 -9.60 -0.03 -9.84
CA MET A 68 -9.63 -1.17 -8.92
C MET A 68 -11.04 -1.46 -8.37
N GLY A 69 -12.00 -0.56 -8.54
CA GLY A 69 -13.35 -0.71 -7.98
C GLY A 69 -13.42 -0.56 -6.46
N VAL A 70 -12.49 0.19 -5.86
CA VAL A 70 -12.41 0.42 -4.41
C VAL A 70 -12.58 1.89 -4.06
N LYS A 71 -12.89 2.17 -2.80
CA LYS A 71 -12.86 3.54 -2.25
C LYS A 71 -11.42 3.96 -1.99
N ILE A 72 -11.18 5.28 -1.95
CA ILE A 72 -9.88 5.84 -1.60
C ILE A 72 -9.93 6.52 -0.24
N GLU A 73 -8.87 6.38 0.53
CA GLU A 73 -8.63 7.10 1.78
C GLU A 73 -7.22 7.70 1.74
N PHE A 74 -7.13 9.03 1.80
CA PHE A 74 -5.85 9.72 1.90
C PHE A 74 -5.43 9.82 3.36
N VAL A 75 -4.26 9.25 3.67
CA VAL A 75 -3.68 9.23 5.02
C VAL A 75 -2.60 10.30 5.11
N PRO A 76 -2.69 11.26 6.03
CA PRO A 76 -1.64 12.25 6.25
C PRO A 76 -0.31 11.57 6.58
N ALA A 77 0.73 11.94 5.88
CA ALA A 77 2.09 11.43 6.08
C ALA A 77 3.10 12.57 6.12
N GLU A 78 4.23 12.32 6.76
CA GLU A 78 5.36 13.23 6.76
C GLU A 78 6.45 12.67 5.85
N TRP A 79 7.18 13.54 5.16
CA TRP A 79 8.24 13.14 4.24
C TRP A 79 9.28 12.20 4.89
N LYS A 80 9.65 12.46 6.14
CA LYS A 80 10.63 11.65 6.87
C LYS A 80 10.18 10.22 7.10
N THR A 81 8.88 9.98 7.17
CA THR A 81 8.28 8.68 7.51
C THR A 81 7.47 8.08 6.37
N ILE A 82 7.54 8.66 5.16
CA ILE A 82 6.70 8.24 4.04
C ILE A 82 6.92 6.78 3.65
N VAL A 83 8.14 6.31 3.62
CA VAL A 83 8.48 4.91 3.28
C VAL A 83 8.18 3.98 4.45
N SER A 84 8.50 4.38 5.68
CA SER A 84 8.19 3.55 6.86
C SER A 84 6.69 3.37 7.11
N GLY A 85 5.87 4.30 6.66
CA GLY A 85 4.42 4.15 6.69
C GLY A 85 3.89 3.01 5.82
N ILE A 86 4.56 2.71 4.69
CA ILE A 86 4.25 1.55 3.84
C ILE A 86 4.67 0.26 4.55
N THR A 87 5.89 0.20 5.05
CA THR A 87 6.43 -1.01 5.69
C THR A 87 5.72 -1.37 6.99
N SER A 88 5.12 -0.38 7.67
CA SER A 88 4.28 -0.58 8.86
C SER A 88 2.79 -0.75 8.57
N ALA A 89 2.41 -0.83 7.30
CA ALA A 89 1.03 -0.96 6.84
C ALA A 89 0.08 0.16 7.32
N ARG A 90 0.61 1.37 7.55
CA ARG A 90 -0.19 2.55 7.87
C ARG A 90 -1.02 3.00 6.67
N TYR A 91 -0.48 2.82 5.47
CA TYR A 91 -1.14 2.96 4.19
C TYR A 91 -0.57 1.94 3.19
N ASP A 92 -1.30 1.70 2.12
CA ASP A 92 -0.98 0.65 1.15
C ASP A 92 0.01 1.12 0.09
N ILE A 93 -0.10 2.40 -0.29
CA ILE A 93 0.71 3.05 -1.33
C ILE A 93 1.00 4.49 -0.93
N SER A 94 2.06 5.06 -1.47
CA SER A 94 2.36 6.49 -1.34
C SER A 94 2.67 7.09 -2.70
N THR A 95 2.45 8.39 -2.83
CA THR A 95 2.70 9.17 -4.04
C THR A 95 3.98 9.99 -3.92
N SER A 96 4.45 10.51 -5.05
CA SER A 96 5.53 11.51 -5.13
C SER A 96 6.87 11.07 -4.54
N VAL A 97 7.11 9.76 -4.40
CA VAL A 97 8.33 9.22 -3.82
C VAL A 97 9.29 8.78 -4.91
N THR A 98 10.41 9.48 -5.04
CA THR A 98 11.46 9.11 -5.99
C THR A 98 12.08 7.76 -5.62
N LYS A 99 12.20 6.87 -6.61
CA LYS A 99 12.88 5.58 -6.45
C LYS A 99 14.38 5.81 -6.23
N THR A 100 14.90 5.27 -5.14
CA THR A 100 16.33 5.18 -4.87
C THR A 100 16.69 3.74 -4.51
N PRO A 101 17.97 3.31 -4.68
CA PRO A 101 18.38 1.96 -4.28
C PRO A 101 17.99 1.63 -2.84
N LYS A 102 18.29 2.53 -1.91
CA LYS A 102 17.96 2.36 -0.48
C LYS A 102 16.46 2.18 -0.21
N ARG A 103 15.60 2.94 -0.88
CA ARG A 103 14.15 2.81 -0.73
C ARG A 103 13.63 1.53 -1.37
N ALA A 104 14.22 1.11 -2.50
CA ALA A 104 13.84 -0.10 -3.21
C ALA A 104 14.19 -1.40 -2.45
N GLU A 105 15.06 -1.35 -1.44
CA GLU A 105 15.35 -2.48 -0.55
C GLU A 105 14.17 -2.84 0.35
N VAL A 106 13.29 -1.88 0.66
CA VAL A 106 12.23 -2.04 1.67
C VAL A 106 10.81 -1.81 1.13
N ALA A 107 10.67 -1.24 -0.07
CA ALA A 107 9.38 -0.96 -0.69
C ALA A 107 9.42 -1.23 -2.19
N GLY A 108 8.31 -1.74 -2.74
CA GLY A 108 8.11 -1.86 -4.18
C GLY A 108 7.85 -0.50 -4.83
N PHE A 109 8.25 -0.35 -6.08
CA PHE A 109 7.96 0.84 -6.89
C PHE A 109 7.27 0.43 -8.18
N THR A 110 6.34 1.28 -8.63
CA THR A 110 5.77 1.17 -9.99
C THR A 110 6.78 1.65 -11.04
N ASP A 111 6.45 1.49 -12.30
CA ASP A 111 7.12 2.24 -13.35
C ASP A 111 6.94 3.74 -13.13
N THR A 112 7.93 4.51 -13.59
CA THR A 112 7.89 5.96 -13.46
C THR A 112 6.83 6.54 -14.40
N TYR A 113 5.84 7.22 -13.86
CA TYR A 113 4.79 7.89 -14.64
C TYR A 113 4.97 9.42 -14.75
N TYR A 114 5.91 9.99 -14.01
CA TYR A 114 6.25 11.41 -14.04
C TYR A 114 7.75 11.63 -13.82
N LYS A 115 8.33 12.62 -14.50
CA LYS A 115 9.71 13.03 -14.33
C LYS A 115 9.78 14.54 -14.15
N TYR A 116 10.61 14.98 -13.22
CA TYR A 116 10.92 16.39 -13.03
C TYR A 116 12.44 16.56 -12.94
N ALA A 117 12.90 17.77 -13.26
CA ALA A 117 14.29 18.16 -13.06
C ALA A 117 14.33 19.38 -12.13
N THR A 118 15.24 19.37 -11.21
CA THR A 118 15.61 20.59 -10.45
C THR A 118 16.50 21.45 -11.33
N VAL A 119 16.12 22.68 -11.53
CA VAL A 119 16.89 23.70 -12.25
C VAL A 119 17.62 24.60 -11.27
#